data_7fbb71e8941a65eeb5eefa84d8d9df29
#
_entry.id   7fbb71e8941a65eeb5eefa84d8d9df29
#
_cell.length_a   1.000
_cell.length_b   1.000
_cell.length_c   1.000
_cell.angle_alpha   90.00
_cell.angle_beta   90.00
_cell.angle_gamma   90.00
#
_symmetry.space_group_name_H-M   'P 1'
#
loop_
_entity.id
_entity.type
_entity.pdbx_description
1 polymer ?
#
loop_
_entity_poly.entity_id
_entity_poly.type
_entity_poly.pdbx_seq_one_letter_code
_entity_poly.pdbx_strand_id
1 'polypeptide(L)'
;MGNSIYVTMFDKFTITEEGAAAPPKDIGLSGRSRRLWTLVAYLILHKDRGVPAQELIDVLWPEDCGDNPLSTLQNNVSRARTALENLGLTNAKQLICNEAGMYRWAPDRQTVLDCEEFEKTALKALAPDSGKDAIKFADKAIKLYAGDFLPDSAMESWCVHINSYYRSLYMRLCLSAVERLFEENRLPEIETICNKVIRIDPSAEKFSVSLMRALIDEGKPRKALEHYEQISRVYRDTYCVAPSEELEMMKSAAIQALYGEATEDAKIVEFLFETDPNDGAFYCDNNVFREIAKLRMRDMARSQTPCQLVAFALKDHDIPMEKRMVYMRRLESAVQSTLRSSDPYTRMSAVQILLLLNSATRENSFRVIDRVLARLHRDYPRSHMQFITKVIDLAVIVNRQHDR
;
A
#
# COMPACT_ATOMS: atom_id res chain seq x y z
N MET A 1 41.63 -18.50 6.90
CA MET A 1 40.21 -18.41 6.56
C MET A 1 39.85 -16.94 6.61
N GLY A 2 39.30 -16.36 5.56
CA GLY A 2 38.89 -14.96 5.56
C GLY A 2 37.62 -14.78 6.43
N ASN A 3 37.41 -13.58 7.00
CA ASN A 3 36.21 -13.26 7.75
C ASN A 3 34.95 -13.44 6.90
N SER A 4 33.83 -13.83 7.53
CA SER A 4 32.54 -13.99 6.85
C SER A 4 32.04 -12.63 6.32
N ILE A 5 31.35 -12.65 5.18
CA ILE A 5 30.71 -11.48 4.59
C ILE A 5 29.22 -11.58 4.88
N TYR A 6 28.64 -10.51 5.43
CA TYR A 6 27.20 -10.39 5.68
C TYR A 6 26.59 -9.41 4.68
N VAL A 7 25.53 -9.84 4.02
CA VAL A 7 24.84 -9.04 3.01
C VAL A 7 23.35 -8.95 3.36
N THR A 8 22.84 -7.74 3.37
CA THR A 8 21.38 -7.50 3.45
C THR A 8 20.87 -7.11 2.07
N MET A 9 19.72 -7.68 1.70
CA MET A 9 19.02 -7.43 0.43
C MET A 9 17.55 -7.03 0.66
N PHE A 10 17.03 -7.15 1.87
CA PHE A 10 15.71 -6.68 2.21
C PHE A 10 15.74 -5.22 2.65
N ASP A 11 14.87 -4.36 2.04
CA ASP A 11 14.75 -2.92 2.28
C ASP A 11 16.00 -2.12 1.84
N LYS A 12 17.19 -2.60 2.19
CA LYS A 12 18.48 -1.94 1.90
C LYS A 12 19.49 -2.93 1.36
N PHE A 13 20.38 -2.44 0.49
CA PHE A 13 21.51 -3.22 0.06
C PHE A 13 22.76 -2.84 0.84
N THR A 14 23.27 -3.75 1.67
CA THR A 14 24.50 -3.52 2.44
C THR A 14 25.42 -4.72 2.36
N ILE A 15 26.73 -4.46 2.40
CA ILE A 15 27.78 -5.50 2.43
C ILE A 15 28.72 -5.14 3.58
N THR A 16 28.91 -6.07 4.50
CA THR A 16 29.80 -5.90 5.66
C THR A 16 30.64 -7.12 5.89
N GLU A 17 31.78 -6.95 6.52
CA GLU A 17 32.66 -8.03 6.93
C GLU A 17 32.56 -8.26 8.44
N GLU A 18 32.71 -9.49 8.87
CA GLU A 18 32.72 -9.86 10.29
C GLU A 18 33.77 -9.04 11.07
N GLY A 19 33.34 -8.38 12.14
CA GLY A 19 34.22 -7.52 12.94
C GLY A 19 34.42 -6.11 12.40
N ALA A 20 33.67 -5.69 11.37
CA ALA A 20 33.69 -4.31 10.88
C ALA A 20 33.29 -3.31 11.99
N ALA A 21 34.16 -2.29 12.20
CA ALA A 21 33.94 -1.29 13.24
C ALA A 21 32.83 -0.26 12.90
N ALA A 22 32.52 -0.08 11.61
CA ALA A 22 31.53 0.88 11.13
C ALA A 22 30.15 0.22 10.92
N PRO A 23 29.04 0.94 11.18
CA PRO A 23 27.72 0.43 10.86
C PRO A 23 27.57 0.20 9.33
N PRO A 24 26.72 -0.78 8.93
CA PRO A 24 26.49 -1.05 7.51
C PRO A 24 25.96 0.19 6.79
N LYS A 25 26.59 0.54 5.67
CA LYS A 25 26.16 1.64 4.82
C LYS A 25 25.21 1.10 3.75
N ASP A 26 24.07 1.74 3.62
CA ASP A 26 23.18 1.49 2.49
C ASP A 26 23.87 1.92 1.19
N ILE A 27 24.04 0.95 0.29
CA ILE A 27 24.77 1.14 -0.96
C ILE A 27 23.87 1.75 -2.02
N GLY A 28 22.59 1.38 -2.02
CA GLY A 28 21.60 1.76 -3.04
C GLY A 28 21.91 1.19 -4.43
N LEU A 29 20.90 0.83 -5.18
CA LEU A 29 21.00 0.33 -6.55
C LEU A 29 20.50 1.37 -7.57
N SER A 30 20.75 2.66 -7.30
CA SER A 30 20.25 3.78 -8.10
C SER A 30 21.37 4.69 -8.62
N GLY A 31 21.06 5.57 -9.58
CA GLY A 31 21.96 6.58 -10.09
C GLY A 31 23.15 6.04 -10.92
N ARG A 32 24.28 6.76 -10.89
CA ARG A 32 25.45 6.46 -11.74
C ARG A 32 26.15 5.14 -11.41
N SER A 33 25.99 4.61 -10.22
CA SER A 33 26.60 3.38 -9.74
C SER A 33 25.68 2.17 -9.86
N ARG A 34 24.45 2.34 -10.36
CA ARG A 34 23.43 1.27 -10.44
C ARG A 34 23.97 0.00 -11.07
N ARG A 35 24.49 0.07 -12.30
CA ARG A 35 25.00 -1.12 -13.02
C ARG A 35 26.13 -1.84 -12.29
N LEU A 36 26.99 -1.09 -11.62
CA LEU A 36 28.06 -1.64 -10.81
C LEU A 36 27.51 -2.45 -9.63
N TRP A 37 26.56 -1.89 -8.90
CA TRP A 37 26.00 -2.56 -7.74
C TRP A 37 24.99 -3.65 -8.11
N THR A 38 24.28 -3.52 -9.24
CA THR A 38 23.50 -4.62 -9.83
C THR A 38 24.39 -5.82 -10.16
N LEU A 39 25.57 -5.59 -10.76
CA LEU A 39 26.57 -6.65 -11.01
C LEU A 39 26.95 -7.37 -9.70
N VAL A 40 27.29 -6.61 -8.67
CA VAL A 40 27.69 -7.16 -7.37
C VAL A 40 26.54 -7.95 -6.72
N ALA A 41 25.34 -7.38 -6.66
CA ALA A 41 24.16 -8.02 -6.09
C ALA A 41 23.82 -9.33 -6.84
N TYR A 42 23.88 -9.31 -8.18
CA TYR A 42 23.60 -10.48 -9.00
C TYR A 42 24.61 -11.59 -8.77
N LEU A 43 25.93 -11.28 -8.71
CA LEU A 43 26.96 -12.25 -8.41
C LEU A 43 26.86 -12.83 -6.99
N ILE A 44 26.51 -12.01 -6.01
CA ILE A 44 26.28 -12.45 -4.63
C ILE A 44 25.10 -13.43 -4.57
N LEU A 45 24.01 -13.11 -5.24
CA LEU A 45 22.81 -13.96 -5.27
C LEU A 45 23.11 -15.33 -5.91
N HIS A 46 24.04 -15.35 -6.87
CA HIS A 46 24.47 -16.57 -7.56
C HIS A 46 25.84 -17.06 -7.10
N LYS A 47 26.19 -16.83 -5.83
CA LYS A 47 27.50 -17.16 -5.25
C LYS A 47 27.91 -18.64 -5.40
N ASP A 48 26.91 -19.53 -5.46
CA ASP A 48 27.13 -20.99 -5.51
C ASP A 48 27.45 -21.49 -6.92
N ARG A 49 27.37 -20.64 -7.97
CA ARG A 49 27.66 -20.98 -9.35
C ARG A 49 28.54 -19.93 -10.06
N GLY A 50 29.16 -20.32 -11.13
CA GLY A 50 29.76 -19.37 -12.07
C GLY A 50 28.66 -18.72 -12.93
N VAL A 51 28.77 -17.42 -13.16
CA VAL A 51 27.86 -16.66 -14.03
C VAL A 51 28.57 -16.33 -15.33
N PRO A 52 28.07 -16.77 -16.50
CA PRO A 52 28.67 -16.46 -17.80
C PRO A 52 28.69 -14.95 -18.08
N ALA A 53 29.73 -14.49 -18.78
CA ALA A 53 29.84 -13.08 -19.18
C ALA A 53 28.60 -12.59 -19.95
N GLN A 54 28.04 -13.42 -20.83
CA GLN A 54 26.83 -13.06 -21.60
C GLN A 54 25.61 -12.85 -20.71
N GLU A 55 25.40 -13.71 -19.72
CA GLU A 55 24.31 -13.57 -18.75
C GLU A 55 24.41 -12.25 -17.97
N LEU A 56 25.63 -11.86 -17.56
CA LEU A 56 25.84 -10.56 -16.91
C LEU A 56 25.57 -9.37 -17.84
N ILE A 57 25.94 -9.48 -19.11
CA ILE A 57 25.70 -8.44 -20.11
C ILE A 57 24.19 -8.27 -20.29
N ASP A 58 23.43 -9.35 -20.45
CA ASP A 58 21.98 -9.33 -20.65
C ASP A 58 21.24 -8.72 -19.44
N VAL A 59 21.71 -8.99 -18.22
CA VAL A 59 21.17 -8.42 -16.98
C VAL A 59 21.48 -6.92 -16.85
N LEU A 60 22.71 -6.51 -17.15
CA LEU A 60 23.17 -5.14 -16.93
C LEU A 60 22.75 -4.16 -18.05
N TRP A 61 22.59 -4.66 -19.25
CA TRP A 61 22.26 -3.89 -20.45
C TRP A 61 21.22 -4.63 -21.31
N PRO A 62 19.96 -4.72 -20.83
CA PRO A 62 18.91 -5.48 -21.52
C PRO A 62 18.53 -4.93 -22.90
N GLU A 63 18.76 -3.63 -23.15
CA GLU A 63 18.41 -3.00 -24.42
C GLU A 63 19.59 -2.95 -25.39
N ASP A 64 20.73 -2.41 -24.95
CA ASP A 64 21.95 -2.29 -25.77
C ASP A 64 23.20 -2.06 -24.88
N CYS A 65 24.26 -2.81 -25.14
CA CYS A 65 25.56 -2.68 -24.48
C CYS A 65 26.61 -1.92 -25.31
N GLY A 66 26.27 -1.52 -26.56
CA GLY A 66 27.21 -0.90 -27.51
C GLY A 66 28.16 -1.90 -28.21
N ASP A 67 29.12 -1.35 -28.95
CA ASP A 67 29.97 -2.13 -29.90
C ASP A 67 30.92 -3.16 -29.24
N ASN A 68 31.22 -3.02 -27.93
CA ASN A 68 32.14 -3.92 -27.23
C ASN A 68 31.63 -4.30 -25.84
N PRO A 69 30.64 -5.19 -25.74
CA PRO A 69 30.00 -5.59 -24.47
C PRO A 69 30.99 -6.19 -23.45
N LEU A 70 31.91 -7.01 -23.90
CA LEU A 70 32.87 -7.67 -23.02
C LEU A 70 33.83 -6.67 -22.36
N SER A 71 34.34 -5.69 -23.12
CA SER A 71 35.20 -4.63 -22.56
C SER A 71 34.44 -3.76 -21.56
N THR A 72 33.20 -3.45 -21.86
CA THR A 72 32.29 -2.69 -20.97
C THR A 72 32.06 -3.45 -19.67
N LEU A 73 31.82 -4.77 -19.73
CA LEU A 73 31.66 -5.60 -18.54
C LEU A 73 32.97 -5.66 -17.72
N GLN A 74 34.12 -5.86 -18.36
CA GLN A 74 35.44 -5.91 -17.68
C GLN A 74 35.72 -4.59 -16.94
N ASN A 75 35.43 -3.44 -17.56
CA ASN A 75 35.55 -2.14 -16.93
C ASN A 75 34.61 -2.01 -15.72
N ASN A 76 33.38 -2.50 -15.83
CA ASN A 76 32.42 -2.47 -14.74
C ASN A 76 32.86 -3.36 -13.56
N VAL A 77 33.42 -4.57 -13.85
CA VAL A 77 34.00 -5.45 -12.84
C VAL A 77 35.21 -4.79 -12.15
N SER A 78 36.07 -4.12 -12.88
CA SER A 78 37.22 -3.40 -12.30
C SER A 78 36.76 -2.30 -11.35
N ARG A 79 35.75 -1.53 -11.75
CA ARG A 79 35.14 -0.50 -10.89
C ARG A 79 34.43 -1.10 -9.67
N ALA A 80 33.77 -2.25 -9.82
CA ALA A 80 33.13 -2.95 -8.71
C ALA A 80 34.16 -3.40 -7.66
N ARG A 81 35.29 -3.95 -8.07
CA ARG A 81 36.38 -4.31 -7.15
C ARG A 81 36.91 -3.11 -6.37
N THR A 82 37.09 -1.96 -7.03
CA THR A 82 37.49 -0.72 -6.36
C THR A 82 36.43 -0.20 -5.40
N ALA A 83 35.13 -0.30 -5.76
CA ALA A 83 34.06 0.10 -4.90
C ALA A 83 33.94 -0.78 -3.64
N LEU A 84 34.17 -2.11 -3.77
CA LEU A 84 34.21 -3.02 -2.63
C LEU A 84 35.43 -2.74 -1.71
N GLU A 85 36.57 -2.35 -2.29
CA GLU A 85 37.73 -1.90 -1.50
C GLU A 85 37.42 -0.62 -0.70
N ASN A 86 36.70 0.33 -1.30
CA ASN A 86 36.25 1.56 -0.64
C ASN A 86 35.22 1.32 0.47
N LEU A 87 34.50 0.19 0.46
CA LEU A 87 33.65 -0.25 1.57
C LEU A 87 34.45 -0.84 2.74
N GLY A 88 35.77 -1.00 2.60
CA GLY A 88 36.65 -1.55 3.62
C GLY A 88 36.70 -3.08 3.67
N LEU A 89 36.23 -3.76 2.63
CA LEU A 89 36.30 -5.22 2.56
C LEU A 89 37.76 -5.69 2.30
N THR A 90 38.21 -6.64 3.09
CA THR A 90 39.57 -7.22 2.91
C THR A 90 39.64 -8.05 1.64
N ASN A 91 40.75 -7.95 0.93
CA ASN A 91 40.99 -8.65 -0.33
C ASN A 91 39.91 -8.41 -1.40
N ALA A 92 39.36 -7.21 -1.45
CA ALA A 92 38.21 -6.83 -2.30
C ALA A 92 38.43 -7.20 -3.79
N LYS A 93 39.67 -7.12 -4.30
CA LYS A 93 40.00 -7.47 -5.67
C LYS A 93 39.79 -8.96 -6.00
N GLN A 94 39.84 -9.83 -5.00
CA GLN A 94 39.64 -11.27 -5.13
C GLN A 94 38.18 -11.69 -4.91
N LEU A 95 37.29 -10.78 -4.46
CA LEU A 95 35.88 -11.09 -4.24
C LEU A 95 35.10 -11.36 -5.54
N ILE A 96 35.57 -10.82 -6.67
CA ILE A 96 34.99 -11.12 -7.98
C ILE A 96 36.09 -11.81 -8.79
N CYS A 97 35.99 -13.12 -8.97
CA CYS A 97 36.91 -13.92 -9.78
C CYS A 97 36.36 -14.06 -11.20
N ASN A 98 37.27 -14.22 -12.17
CA ASN A 98 36.92 -14.57 -13.54
C ASN A 98 37.82 -15.73 -13.98
N GLU A 99 37.21 -16.86 -14.30
CA GLU A 99 37.88 -18.05 -14.80
C GLU A 99 37.20 -18.52 -16.09
N ALA A 100 37.91 -18.46 -17.20
CA ALA A 100 37.43 -18.86 -18.52
C ALA A 100 36.06 -18.21 -18.93
N GLY A 101 35.85 -16.94 -18.62
CA GLY A 101 34.62 -16.20 -18.94
C GLY A 101 33.46 -16.39 -17.96
N MET A 102 33.69 -17.15 -16.89
CA MET A 102 32.74 -17.34 -15.79
C MET A 102 33.13 -16.45 -14.61
N TYR A 103 32.21 -15.60 -14.18
CA TYR A 103 32.39 -14.74 -13.02
C TYR A 103 31.81 -15.40 -11.78
N ARG A 104 32.53 -15.30 -10.64
CA ARG A 104 32.13 -15.87 -9.34
C ARG A 104 32.31 -14.84 -8.23
N TRP A 105 31.43 -14.90 -7.25
CA TRP A 105 31.53 -14.13 -6.01
C TRP A 105 32.30 -14.93 -4.95
N ALA A 106 33.37 -14.36 -4.40
CA ALA A 106 34.05 -14.75 -3.16
C ALA A 106 34.11 -16.28 -2.92
N PRO A 107 34.65 -17.12 -3.86
CA PRO A 107 34.53 -18.58 -3.77
C PRO A 107 35.20 -19.18 -2.52
N ASP A 108 36.15 -18.48 -1.94
CA ASP A 108 36.92 -18.93 -0.76
C ASP A 108 36.42 -18.31 0.56
N ARG A 109 35.29 -17.61 0.54
CA ARG A 109 34.75 -16.91 1.72
C ARG A 109 33.27 -17.22 1.93
N GLN A 110 32.91 -17.43 3.21
CA GLN A 110 31.54 -17.59 3.57
C GLN A 110 30.80 -16.27 3.38
N THR A 111 29.68 -16.28 2.63
CA THR A 111 28.78 -15.15 2.45
C THR A 111 27.39 -15.53 2.97
N VAL A 112 26.92 -14.76 3.93
CA VAL A 112 25.62 -14.97 4.58
C VAL A 112 24.65 -13.89 4.08
N LEU A 113 23.54 -14.31 3.51
CA LEU A 113 22.49 -13.42 3.00
C LEU A 113 21.26 -13.45 3.92
N ASP A 114 20.73 -12.28 4.23
CA ASP A 114 19.50 -12.15 5.00
C ASP A 114 18.32 -12.84 4.33
N CYS A 115 18.22 -12.78 3.00
CA CYS A 115 17.15 -13.41 2.24
C CYS A 115 17.21 -14.96 2.29
N GLU A 116 18.41 -15.57 2.25
CA GLU A 116 18.57 -17.03 2.41
C GLU A 116 18.26 -17.48 3.84
N GLU A 117 18.73 -16.72 4.85
CA GLU A 117 18.40 -17.01 6.27
C GLU A 117 16.91 -16.85 6.55
N PHE A 118 16.28 -15.84 5.93
CA PHE A 118 14.82 -15.67 5.97
C PHE A 118 14.12 -16.89 5.38
N GLU A 119 14.45 -17.27 4.15
CA GLU A 119 13.83 -18.39 3.46
C GLU A 119 13.94 -19.68 4.27
N LYS A 120 15.16 -20.03 4.68
CA LYS A 120 15.45 -21.22 5.49
C LYS A 120 14.63 -21.23 6.79
N THR A 121 14.52 -20.08 7.45
CA THR A 121 13.82 -19.97 8.73
C THR A 121 12.30 -19.97 8.52
N ALA A 122 11.79 -19.30 7.48
CA ALA A 122 10.39 -19.30 7.11
C ALA A 122 9.87 -20.69 6.71
N LEU A 123 10.65 -21.42 5.91
CA LEU A 123 10.28 -22.80 5.53
C LEU A 123 10.24 -23.74 6.74
N LYS A 124 11.14 -23.56 7.72
CA LYS A 124 11.09 -24.30 8.99
C LYS A 124 9.83 -23.96 9.80
N ALA A 125 9.44 -22.68 9.85
CA ALA A 125 8.21 -22.28 10.55
C ALA A 125 6.95 -22.85 9.90
N LEU A 126 6.94 -22.96 8.57
CA LEU A 126 5.81 -23.46 7.77
C LEU A 126 5.77 -24.99 7.65
N ALA A 127 6.80 -25.69 8.10
CA ALA A 127 6.85 -27.15 8.02
C ALA A 127 5.76 -27.77 8.91
N PRO A 128 5.11 -28.85 8.47
CA PRO A 128 4.04 -29.51 9.24
C PRO A 128 4.50 -30.03 10.62
N ASP A 129 5.76 -30.37 10.74
CA ASP A 129 6.40 -30.92 11.94
C ASP A 129 7.06 -29.85 12.84
N SER A 130 6.91 -28.55 12.52
CA SER A 130 7.50 -27.47 13.30
C SER A 130 6.99 -27.34 14.74
N GLY A 131 5.79 -27.88 15.01
CA GLY A 131 5.23 -27.96 16.36
C GLY A 131 5.24 -26.65 17.13
N LYS A 132 5.67 -26.69 18.40
CA LYS A 132 5.75 -25.51 19.28
C LYS A 132 6.84 -24.51 18.89
N ASP A 133 7.83 -24.90 18.11
CA ASP A 133 8.91 -24.00 17.66
C ASP A 133 8.50 -23.16 16.43
N ALA A 134 7.36 -23.44 15.81
CA ALA A 134 6.89 -22.74 14.63
C ALA A 134 6.82 -21.20 14.84
N ILE A 135 6.22 -20.76 15.94
CA ILE A 135 6.09 -19.33 16.26
C ILE A 135 7.47 -18.70 16.48
N LYS A 136 8.41 -19.39 17.12
CA LYS A 136 9.77 -18.91 17.34
C LYS A 136 10.54 -18.76 16.01
N PHE A 137 10.40 -19.72 15.10
CA PHE A 137 10.98 -19.61 13.77
C PHE A 137 10.30 -18.50 12.96
N ALA A 138 8.96 -18.36 13.06
CA ALA A 138 8.22 -17.28 12.41
C ALA A 138 8.68 -15.90 12.89
N ASP A 139 8.80 -15.68 14.21
CA ASP A 139 9.29 -14.43 14.78
C ASP A 139 10.70 -14.07 14.27
N LYS A 140 11.62 -15.06 14.24
CA LYS A 140 12.96 -14.86 13.68
C LYS A 140 12.91 -14.47 12.21
N ALA A 141 12.14 -15.18 11.39
CA ALA A 141 12.02 -14.90 9.96
C ALA A 141 11.34 -13.54 9.69
N ILE A 142 10.25 -13.23 10.42
CA ILE A 142 9.56 -11.94 10.30
C ILE A 142 10.50 -10.76 10.63
N LYS A 143 11.42 -10.93 11.57
CA LYS A 143 12.44 -9.91 11.90
C LYS A 143 13.44 -9.71 10.79
N LEU A 144 13.83 -10.79 10.09
CA LEU A 144 14.78 -10.72 8.96
C LEU A 144 14.18 -10.01 7.73
N TYR A 145 12.88 -10.15 7.49
CA TYR A 145 12.20 -9.48 6.38
C TYR A 145 11.94 -8.00 6.73
N ALA A 146 12.88 -7.13 6.40
CA ALA A 146 12.80 -5.70 6.72
C ALA A 146 11.89 -4.92 5.73
N GLY A 147 11.75 -5.39 4.50
CA GLY A 147 10.99 -4.80 3.39
C GLY A 147 11.14 -5.62 2.12
N ASP A 148 10.77 -5.05 0.97
CA ASP A 148 10.92 -5.73 -0.31
C ASP A 148 12.38 -6.02 -0.67
N PHE A 149 12.58 -7.09 -1.43
CA PHE A 149 13.90 -7.50 -1.90
C PHE A 149 14.44 -6.49 -2.92
N LEU A 150 15.60 -5.90 -2.65
CA LEU A 150 16.28 -4.90 -3.49
C LEU A 150 15.29 -3.88 -4.11
N PRO A 151 14.63 -3.02 -3.33
CA PRO A 151 13.53 -2.18 -3.79
C PRO A 151 13.90 -1.28 -4.97
N ASP A 152 15.15 -0.81 -5.05
CA ASP A 152 15.66 0.00 -6.16
C ASP A 152 15.69 -0.75 -7.51
N SER A 153 15.74 -2.09 -7.47
CA SER A 153 15.77 -2.98 -8.65
C SER A 153 14.49 -3.81 -8.80
N ALA A 154 13.47 -3.55 -8.01
CA ALA A 154 12.24 -4.36 -7.96
C ALA A 154 11.54 -4.52 -9.32
N MET A 155 11.70 -3.56 -10.22
CA MET A 155 11.11 -3.56 -11.58
C MET A 155 12.03 -4.16 -12.65
N GLU A 156 13.27 -4.54 -12.31
CA GLU A 156 14.18 -5.18 -13.25
C GLU A 156 13.79 -6.65 -13.46
N SER A 157 13.84 -7.13 -14.72
CA SER A 157 13.35 -8.46 -15.11
C SER A 157 13.93 -9.60 -14.26
N TRP A 158 15.22 -9.53 -13.91
CA TRP A 158 15.88 -10.52 -13.07
C TRP A 158 15.42 -10.50 -11.60
N CYS A 159 14.95 -9.35 -11.11
CA CYS A 159 14.58 -9.13 -9.71
C CYS A 159 13.09 -9.40 -9.43
N VAL A 160 12.20 -9.15 -10.41
CA VAL A 160 10.73 -9.23 -10.26
C VAL A 160 10.27 -10.57 -9.67
N HIS A 161 10.76 -11.69 -10.22
CA HIS A 161 10.37 -13.02 -9.76
C HIS A 161 10.86 -13.33 -8.35
N ILE A 162 12.08 -12.88 -8.03
CA ILE A 162 12.69 -13.08 -6.70
C ILE A 162 11.93 -12.28 -5.65
N ASN A 163 11.63 -11.03 -5.95
CA ASN A 163 10.86 -10.16 -5.06
C ASN A 163 9.44 -10.72 -4.82
N SER A 164 8.75 -11.16 -5.88
CA SER A 164 7.43 -11.80 -5.77
C SER A 164 7.47 -13.07 -4.93
N TYR A 165 8.51 -13.88 -5.08
CA TYR A 165 8.71 -15.10 -4.30
C TYR A 165 8.86 -14.80 -2.80
N TYR A 166 9.79 -13.91 -2.42
CA TYR A 166 10.00 -13.57 -1.01
C TYR A 166 8.80 -12.88 -0.38
N ARG A 167 8.14 -11.99 -1.12
CA ARG A 167 6.92 -11.35 -0.65
C ARG A 167 5.79 -12.37 -0.41
N SER A 168 5.58 -13.29 -1.34
CA SER A 168 4.59 -14.38 -1.19
C SER A 168 4.91 -15.29 0.00
N LEU A 169 6.19 -15.65 0.17
CA LEU A 169 6.64 -16.47 1.30
C LEU A 169 6.41 -15.73 2.64
N TYR A 170 6.73 -14.44 2.70
CA TYR A 170 6.51 -13.60 3.87
C TYR A 170 5.04 -13.51 4.25
N MET A 171 4.15 -13.24 3.27
CA MET A 171 2.72 -13.15 3.51
C MET A 171 2.15 -14.47 4.04
N ARG A 172 2.54 -15.60 3.44
CA ARG A 172 2.13 -16.94 3.88
C ARG A 172 2.63 -17.26 5.29
N LEU A 173 3.88 -16.90 5.60
CA LEU A 173 4.45 -17.06 6.93
C LEU A 173 3.69 -16.26 7.98
N CYS A 174 3.41 -14.98 7.70
CA CYS A 174 2.68 -14.11 8.62
C CYS A 174 1.24 -14.60 8.87
N LEU A 175 0.53 -15.07 7.82
CA LEU A 175 -0.80 -15.66 7.98
C LEU A 175 -0.77 -16.89 8.90
N SER A 176 0.14 -17.83 8.65
CA SER A 176 0.29 -19.02 9.49
C SER A 176 0.68 -18.67 10.94
N ALA A 177 1.52 -17.66 11.13
CA ALA A 177 1.89 -17.19 12.48
C ALA A 177 0.68 -16.57 13.20
N VAL A 178 -0.12 -15.73 12.52
CA VAL A 178 -1.32 -15.10 13.09
C VAL A 178 -2.35 -16.15 13.49
N GLU A 179 -2.61 -17.18 12.65
CA GLU A 179 -3.52 -18.27 12.98
C GLU A 179 -3.12 -19.00 14.28
N ARG A 180 -1.84 -19.38 14.39
CA ARG A 180 -1.31 -20.05 15.60
C ARG A 180 -1.36 -19.16 16.84
N LEU A 181 -1.08 -17.85 16.69
CA LEU A 181 -1.14 -16.89 17.78
C LEU A 181 -2.57 -16.67 18.28
N PHE A 182 -3.59 -16.76 17.42
CA PHE A 182 -4.99 -16.80 17.84
C PHE A 182 -5.31 -18.05 18.65
N GLU A 183 -4.82 -19.24 18.25
CA GLU A 183 -4.99 -20.49 19.01
C GLU A 183 -4.35 -20.39 20.42
N GLU A 184 -3.23 -19.68 20.55
CA GLU A 184 -2.53 -19.46 21.82
C GLU A 184 -3.03 -18.22 22.60
N ASN A 185 -4.02 -17.47 22.09
CA ASN A 185 -4.53 -16.22 22.66
C ASN A 185 -3.45 -15.14 22.91
N ARG A 186 -2.47 -15.05 21.99
CA ARG A 186 -1.34 -14.09 22.06
C ARG A 186 -1.63 -12.86 21.22
N LEU A 187 -2.67 -12.11 21.57
CA LEU A 187 -3.22 -11.00 20.79
C LEU A 187 -2.26 -9.85 20.52
N PRO A 188 -1.40 -9.38 21.48
CA PRO A 188 -0.46 -8.29 21.22
C PRO A 188 0.58 -8.60 20.12
N GLU A 189 0.92 -9.86 19.95
CA GLU A 189 1.86 -10.29 18.91
C GLU A 189 1.20 -10.30 17.54
N ILE A 190 -0.10 -10.61 17.47
CA ILE A 190 -0.91 -10.47 16.26
C ILE A 190 -0.95 -9.00 15.84
N GLU A 191 -1.23 -8.08 16.78
CA GLU A 191 -1.21 -6.63 16.51
C GLU A 191 0.14 -6.21 15.88
N THR A 192 1.25 -6.71 16.44
CA THR A 192 2.60 -6.39 15.95
C THR A 192 2.84 -6.89 14.52
N ILE A 193 2.49 -8.15 14.24
CA ILE A 193 2.67 -8.77 12.92
C ILE A 193 1.78 -8.08 11.88
N CYS A 194 0.49 -7.91 12.18
CA CYS A 194 -0.47 -7.30 11.26
C CYS A 194 -0.07 -5.86 10.91
N ASN A 195 0.32 -5.05 11.90
CA ASN A 195 0.80 -3.68 11.66
C ASN A 195 2.06 -3.64 10.77
N LYS A 196 2.98 -4.60 10.92
CA LYS A 196 4.15 -4.70 10.05
C LYS A 196 3.77 -5.03 8.62
N VAL A 197 2.87 -6.01 8.42
CA VAL A 197 2.41 -6.41 7.08
C VAL A 197 1.65 -5.29 6.39
N ILE A 198 0.70 -4.65 7.08
CA ILE A 198 -0.13 -3.56 6.53
C ILE A 198 0.74 -2.36 6.11
N ARG A 199 1.86 -2.11 6.80
CA ARG A 199 2.82 -1.07 6.40
C ARG A 199 3.53 -1.40 5.09
N ILE A 200 3.86 -2.68 4.85
CA ILE A 200 4.51 -3.15 3.63
C ILE A 200 3.49 -3.26 2.48
N ASP A 201 2.31 -3.76 2.78
CA ASP A 201 1.21 -3.94 1.82
C ASP A 201 -0.13 -3.52 2.41
N PRO A 202 -0.54 -2.25 2.22
CA PRO A 202 -1.84 -1.77 2.67
C PRO A 202 -3.04 -2.48 2.01
N SER A 203 -2.83 -3.21 0.91
CA SER A 203 -3.89 -3.99 0.25
C SER A 203 -4.12 -5.38 0.84
N ALA A 204 -3.27 -5.81 1.78
CA ALA A 204 -3.35 -7.12 2.42
C ALA A 204 -4.49 -7.18 3.46
N GLU A 205 -5.73 -7.18 2.97
CA GLU A 205 -6.96 -7.05 3.76
C GLU A 205 -7.12 -8.07 4.89
N LYS A 206 -6.69 -9.33 4.66
CA LYS A 206 -6.75 -10.39 5.69
C LYS A 206 -6.04 -10.00 6.99
N PHE A 207 -4.98 -9.22 6.90
CA PHE A 207 -4.26 -8.73 8.09
C PHE A 207 -4.99 -7.58 8.76
N SER A 208 -5.71 -6.73 8.03
CA SER A 208 -6.59 -5.72 8.60
C SER A 208 -7.76 -6.36 9.36
N VAL A 209 -8.38 -7.39 8.79
CA VAL A 209 -9.42 -8.19 9.45
C VAL A 209 -8.89 -8.84 10.73
N SER A 210 -7.71 -9.49 10.64
CA SER A 210 -7.07 -10.14 11.80
C SER A 210 -6.70 -9.14 12.90
N LEU A 211 -6.20 -7.96 12.51
CA LEU A 211 -5.88 -6.88 13.45
C LEU A 211 -7.13 -6.39 14.19
N MET A 212 -8.21 -6.12 13.45
CA MET A 212 -9.47 -5.67 14.05
C MET A 212 -10.02 -6.72 15.00
N ARG A 213 -10.01 -7.99 14.61
CA ARG A 213 -10.43 -9.09 15.47
C ARG A 213 -9.59 -9.14 16.77
N ALA A 214 -8.26 -9.11 16.66
CA ALA A 214 -7.38 -9.12 17.83
C ALA A 214 -7.64 -7.93 18.76
N LEU A 215 -7.84 -6.72 18.21
CA LEU A 215 -8.16 -5.53 18.98
C LEU A 215 -9.53 -5.62 19.70
N ILE A 216 -10.53 -6.21 19.06
CA ILE A 216 -11.84 -6.45 19.68
C ILE A 216 -11.71 -7.45 20.83
N ASP A 217 -11.01 -8.57 20.60
CA ASP A 217 -10.78 -9.63 21.60
C ASP A 217 -9.94 -9.13 22.79
N GLU A 218 -9.07 -8.13 22.57
CA GLU A 218 -8.32 -7.42 23.64
C GLU A 218 -9.15 -6.38 24.42
N GLY A 219 -10.41 -6.14 24.04
CA GLY A 219 -11.24 -5.10 24.63
C GLY A 219 -10.88 -3.67 24.17
N LYS A 220 -10.32 -3.52 22.97
CA LYS A 220 -9.92 -2.25 22.36
C LYS A 220 -10.76 -1.92 21.11
N PRO A 221 -12.11 -1.98 21.15
CA PRO A 221 -12.96 -1.83 19.96
C PRO A 221 -12.83 -0.45 19.30
N ARG A 222 -12.52 0.64 20.05
CA ARG A 222 -12.25 1.96 19.47
C ARG A 222 -11.07 1.94 18.50
N LYS A 223 -9.97 1.29 18.86
CA LYS A 223 -8.81 1.15 17.96
C LYS A 223 -9.14 0.35 16.71
N ALA A 224 -10.01 -0.67 16.83
CA ALA A 224 -10.48 -1.42 15.67
C ALA A 224 -11.28 -0.52 14.71
N LEU A 225 -12.15 0.37 15.22
CA LEU A 225 -12.89 1.33 14.39
C LEU A 225 -11.98 2.37 13.75
N GLU A 226 -11.00 2.92 14.48
CA GLU A 226 -9.99 3.83 13.94
C GLU A 226 -9.20 3.17 12.78
N HIS A 227 -8.83 1.90 12.95
CA HIS A 227 -8.16 1.15 11.89
C HIS A 227 -9.07 0.94 10.67
N TYR A 228 -10.35 0.57 10.89
CA TYR A 228 -11.33 0.45 9.82
C TYR A 228 -11.45 1.75 9.00
N GLU A 229 -11.55 2.90 9.66
CA GLU A 229 -11.63 4.20 8.99
C GLU A 229 -10.38 4.50 8.16
N GLN A 230 -9.18 4.22 8.70
CA GLN A 230 -7.92 4.41 8.00
C GLN A 230 -7.86 3.56 6.73
N ILE A 231 -8.14 2.26 6.83
CA ILE A 231 -8.07 1.34 5.69
C ILE A 231 -9.15 1.62 4.65
N SER A 232 -10.35 2.00 5.09
CA SER A 232 -11.45 2.39 4.21
C SER A 232 -11.12 3.64 3.39
N ARG A 233 -10.40 4.62 3.99
CA ARG A 233 -9.86 5.78 3.25
C ARG A 233 -8.84 5.33 2.20
N VAL A 234 -7.91 4.44 2.54
CA VAL A 234 -6.92 3.91 1.57
C VAL A 234 -7.62 3.20 0.42
N TYR A 235 -8.62 2.36 0.69
CA TYR A 235 -9.34 1.64 -0.35
C TYR A 235 -10.11 2.58 -1.27
N ARG A 236 -10.78 3.58 -0.71
CA ARG A 236 -11.48 4.60 -1.47
C ARG A 236 -10.52 5.47 -2.29
N ASP A 237 -9.47 6.03 -1.64
CA ASP A 237 -8.64 7.08 -2.22
C ASP A 237 -7.55 6.53 -3.15
N THR A 238 -7.08 5.31 -2.91
CA THR A 238 -6.00 4.69 -3.69
C THR A 238 -6.52 3.67 -4.68
N TYR A 239 -7.42 2.79 -4.25
CA TYR A 239 -7.89 1.69 -5.10
C TYR A 239 -9.27 1.95 -5.72
N CYS A 240 -10.00 2.98 -5.29
CA CYS A 240 -11.37 3.31 -5.75
C CYS A 240 -12.37 2.15 -5.58
N VAL A 241 -12.20 1.35 -4.51
CA VAL A 241 -13.07 0.23 -4.16
C VAL A 241 -13.65 0.43 -2.76
N ALA A 242 -14.81 -0.16 -2.50
CA ALA A 242 -15.38 -0.26 -1.16
C ALA A 242 -14.63 -1.33 -0.35
N PRO A 243 -14.61 -1.21 1.01
CA PRO A 243 -14.18 -2.29 1.89
C PRO A 243 -14.95 -3.59 1.63
N SER A 244 -14.32 -4.73 1.89
CA SER A 244 -14.99 -6.02 1.75
C SER A 244 -16.08 -6.24 2.80
N GLU A 245 -16.89 -7.27 2.56
CA GLU A 245 -17.91 -7.70 3.51
C GLU A 245 -17.28 -8.14 4.86
N GLU A 246 -16.10 -8.76 4.83
CA GLU A 246 -15.37 -9.18 6.03
C GLU A 246 -14.96 -7.98 6.89
N LEU A 247 -14.47 -6.90 6.28
CA LEU A 247 -14.13 -5.66 6.99
C LEU A 247 -15.38 -4.98 7.56
N GLU A 248 -16.49 -4.95 6.82
CA GLU A 248 -17.77 -4.41 7.32
C GLU A 248 -18.32 -5.24 8.49
N MET A 249 -18.15 -6.56 8.47
CA MET A 249 -18.49 -7.43 9.61
C MET A 249 -17.64 -7.11 10.84
N MET A 250 -16.33 -6.89 10.68
CA MET A 250 -15.45 -6.51 11.78
C MET A 250 -15.81 -5.13 12.36
N LYS A 251 -16.16 -4.16 11.50
CA LYS A 251 -16.69 -2.86 11.95
C LYS A 251 -17.94 -3.03 12.80
N SER A 252 -18.91 -3.83 12.33
CA SER A 252 -20.13 -4.11 13.04
C SER A 252 -19.87 -4.78 14.39
N ALA A 253 -18.94 -5.75 14.44
CA ALA A 253 -18.50 -6.40 15.68
C ALA A 253 -17.84 -5.42 16.65
N ALA A 254 -17.01 -4.49 16.15
CA ALA A 254 -16.37 -3.46 16.98
C ALA A 254 -17.41 -2.47 17.55
N ILE A 255 -18.40 -2.06 16.77
CA ILE A 255 -19.52 -1.22 17.23
C ILE A 255 -20.30 -1.97 18.31
N GLN A 256 -20.62 -3.22 18.10
CA GLN A 256 -21.34 -4.05 19.09
C GLN A 256 -20.52 -4.22 20.37
N ALA A 257 -19.20 -4.44 20.29
CA ALA A 257 -18.34 -4.55 21.45
C ALA A 257 -18.20 -3.24 22.22
N LEU A 258 -18.28 -2.09 21.54
CA LEU A 258 -18.15 -0.78 22.14
C LEU A 258 -19.45 -0.33 22.84
N TYR A 259 -20.57 -0.50 22.16
CA TYR A 259 -21.87 0.02 22.64
C TYR A 259 -22.76 -1.05 23.28
N GLY A 260 -22.54 -2.32 22.96
CA GLY A 260 -23.21 -3.48 23.56
C GLY A 260 -24.74 -3.38 23.52
N GLU A 261 -25.38 -3.85 24.57
CA GLU A 261 -26.81 -3.62 24.84
C GLU A 261 -27.00 -2.27 25.53
N ALA A 262 -26.60 -1.19 24.85
CA ALA A 262 -26.65 0.17 25.43
C ALA A 262 -28.09 0.61 25.65
N THR A 263 -28.55 0.50 26.88
CA THR A 263 -29.82 1.04 27.35
C THR A 263 -29.68 2.44 27.94
N GLU A 264 -28.48 2.95 28.10
CA GLU A 264 -28.18 4.26 28.67
C GLU A 264 -28.21 5.33 27.57
N ASP A 265 -29.03 6.38 27.79
CA ASP A 265 -29.17 7.52 26.85
C ASP A 265 -27.81 8.13 26.46
N ALA A 266 -26.86 8.21 27.41
CA ALA A 266 -25.54 8.74 27.16
C ALA A 266 -24.74 7.95 26.09
N LYS A 267 -24.82 6.61 26.08
CA LYS A 267 -24.16 5.76 25.08
C LYS A 267 -24.82 5.83 23.71
N ILE A 268 -26.17 5.97 23.70
CA ILE A 268 -26.93 6.18 22.46
C ILE A 268 -26.57 7.53 21.85
N VAL A 269 -26.48 8.58 22.68
CA VAL A 269 -26.06 9.91 22.25
C VAL A 269 -24.61 9.90 21.78
N GLU A 270 -23.68 9.23 22.47
CA GLU A 270 -22.29 9.07 22.06
C GLU A 270 -22.18 8.37 20.69
N PHE A 271 -22.93 7.29 20.47
CA PHE A 271 -23.00 6.60 19.17
C PHE A 271 -23.47 7.53 18.03
N LEU A 272 -24.47 8.39 18.30
CA LEU A 272 -24.99 9.32 17.29
C LEU A 272 -24.05 10.50 17.01
N PHE A 273 -23.26 10.90 17.99
CA PHE A 273 -22.36 12.06 17.94
C PHE A 273 -20.88 11.70 17.95
N GLU A 274 -20.49 10.44 17.76
CA GLU A 274 -19.11 10.09 17.39
C GLU A 274 -18.83 10.68 16.01
N THR A 275 -18.36 11.91 16.05
CA THR A 275 -18.31 12.81 14.93
C THR A 275 -17.04 12.67 14.14
N ASP A 276 -17.22 12.68 12.84
CA ASP A 276 -16.20 13.16 11.91
C ASP A 276 -15.93 14.65 12.24
N PRO A 277 -14.72 15.06 12.64
CA PRO A 277 -14.39 16.45 12.99
C PRO A 277 -14.38 17.42 11.79
N ASN A 278 -14.89 17.02 10.65
CA ASN A 278 -14.89 17.80 9.43
C ASN A 278 -16.05 18.78 9.37
N ASP A 279 -15.73 20.06 9.55
CA ASP A 279 -16.59 21.22 9.29
C ASP A 279 -16.84 21.41 7.77
N GLY A 280 -17.57 20.50 7.13
CA GLY A 280 -17.84 20.60 5.68
C GLY A 280 -18.92 19.63 5.24
N ALA A 281 -19.06 19.46 3.93
CA ALA A 281 -20.04 18.54 3.36
C ALA A 281 -19.87 17.11 3.88
N PHE A 282 -20.97 16.43 4.14
CA PHE A 282 -20.96 15.07 4.66
C PHE A 282 -20.63 14.07 3.56
N TYR A 283 -19.43 13.48 3.66
CA TYR A 283 -19.08 12.35 2.80
C TYR A 283 -19.77 11.07 3.28
N CYS A 284 -20.32 10.30 2.35
CA CYS A 284 -20.83 8.97 2.62
C CYS A 284 -20.56 8.02 1.44
N ASP A 285 -20.51 6.73 1.72
CA ASP A 285 -20.38 5.72 0.66
C ASP A 285 -21.62 5.67 -0.24
N ASN A 286 -21.49 4.98 -1.39
CA ASN A 286 -22.55 4.90 -2.38
C ASN A 286 -23.87 4.30 -1.85
N ASN A 287 -23.80 3.37 -0.91
CA ASN A 287 -24.99 2.72 -0.36
C ASN A 287 -25.71 3.66 0.58
N VAL A 288 -24.97 4.28 1.50
CA VAL A 288 -25.52 5.29 2.44
C VAL A 288 -26.06 6.47 1.66
N PHE A 289 -25.35 6.99 0.66
CA PHE A 289 -25.82 8.08 -0.20
C PHE A 289 -27.17 7.74 -0.87
N ARG A 290 -27.29 6.51 -1.39
CA ARG A 290 -28.53 6.03 -2.01
C ARG A 290 -29.69 6.02 -1.04
N GLU A 291 -29.47 5.55 0.20
CA GLU A 291 -30.52 5.51 1.21
C GLU A 291 -30.90 6.92 1.68
N ILE A 292 -29.94 7.83 1.84
CA ILE A 292 -30.22 9.24 2.11
C ILE A 292 -31.04 9.86 0.96
N ALA A 293 -30.67 9.61 -0.29
CA ALA A 293 -31.40 10.12 -1.45
C ALA A 293 -32.83 9.59 -1.48
N LYS A 294 -33.04 8.29 -1.21
CA LYS A 294 -34.40 7.69 -1.09
C LYS A 294 -35.22 8.32 0.04
N LEU A 295 -34.58 8.55 1.19
CA LEU A 295 -35.25 9.22 2.34
C LEU A 295 -35.68 10.62 1.95
N ARG A 296 -34.82 11.40 1.30
CA ARG A 296 -35.13 12.74 0.81
C ARG A 296 -36.22 12.74 -0.25
N MET A 297 -36.25 11.79 -1.18
CA MET A 297 -37.36 11.66 -2.13
C MET A 297 -38.69 11.42 -1.45
N ARG A 298 -38.74 10.59 -0.40
CA ARG A 298 -39.97 10.36 0.40
C ARG A 298 -40.37 11.61 1.17
N ASP A 299 -39.42 12.34 1.71
CA ASP A 299 -39.70 13.59 2.46
C ASP A 299 -40.19 14.70 1.52
N MET A 300 -39.62 14.81 0.30
CA MET A 300 -40.09 15.74 -0.74
C MET A 300 -41.56 15.51 -1.12
N ALA A 301 -41.99 14.26 -1.24
CA ALA A 301 -43.38 13.92 -1.56
C ALA A 301 -44.38 14.46 -0.49
N ARG A 302 -43.89 14.64 0.74
CA ARG A 302 -44.70 15.08 1.88
C ARG A 302 -44.56 16.58 2.18
N SER A 303 -43.31 17.09 2.15
CA SER A 303 -42.98 18.46 2.58
C SER A 303 -42.91 19.47 1.43
N GLN A 304 -42.91 19.02 0.17
CA GLN A 304 -42.67 19.81 -1.05
C GLN A 304 -41.38 20.62 -1.06
N THR A 305 -40.41 20.24 -0.21
CA THR A 305 -39.12 20.90 -0.14
C THR A 305 -38.26 20.47 -1.33
N PRO A 306 -37.76 21.39 -2.17
CA PRO A 306 -36.98 21.00 -3.36
C PRO A 306 -35.64 20.37 -2.97
N CYS A 307 -35.24 19.32 -3.67
CA CYS A 307 -33.94 18.66 -3.52
C CYS A 307 -33.35 18.34 -4.89
N GLN A 308 -32.10 18.67 -5.09
CA GLN A 308 -31.42 18.52 -6.37
C GLN A 308 -30.23 17.57 -6.25
N LEU A 309 -30.10 16.68 -7.21
CA LEU A 309 -28.91 15.85 -7.37
C LEU A 309 -27.98 16.52 -8.40
N VAL A 310 -26.74 16.78 -8.01
CA VAL A 310 -25.71 17.33 -8.89
C VAL A 310 -24.64 16.26 -9.12
N ALA A 311 -24.29 16.07 -10.39
CA ALA A 311 -23.19 15.22 -10.79
C ALA A 311 -22.06 16.04 -11.37
N PHE A 312 -20.84 15.78 -10.92
CA PHE A 312 -19.59 16.21 -11.54
C PHE A 312 -18.91 15.02 -12.17
N ALA A 313 -18.59 15.09 -13.45
CA ALA A 313 -17.82 14.06 -14.16
C ALA A 313 -16.60 14.68 -14.82
N LEU A 314 -15.44 14.02 -14.71
CA LEU A 314 -14.22 14.46 -15.39
C LEU A 314 -14.43 14.35 -16.91
N LYS A 315 -14.14 15.44 -17.66
CA LYS A 315 -14.41 15.53 -19.10
C LYS A 315 -13.47 14.65 -19.93
N ASP A 316 -12.19 14.64 -19.59
CA ASP A 316 -11.18 13.91 -20.36
C ASP A 316 -11.03 12.48 -19.83
N HIS A 317 -11.30 11.51 -20.70
CA HIS A 317 -11.20 10.09 -20.40
C HIS A 317 -9.81 9.50 -20.72
N ASP A 318 -8.97 10.20 -21.48
CA ASP A 318 -7.64 9.70 -21.93
C ASP A 318 -6.49 10.08 -20.98
N ILE A 319 -6.81 10.63 -19.80
CA ILE A 319 -5.81 11.00 -18.79
C ILE A 319 -5.37 9.74 -18.02
N PRO A 320 -4.06 9.57 -17.74
CA PRO A 320 -3.56 8.48 -16.89
C PRO A 320 -4.27 8.39 -15.54
N MET A 321 -4.47 7.17 -15.04
CA MET A 321 -5.23 6.90 -13.80
C MET A 321 -4.75 7.73 -12.62
N GLU A 322 -3.43 7.88 -12.44
CA GLU A 322 -2.83 8.68 -11.37
C GLU A 322 -3.27 10.15 -11.42
N LYS A 323 -3.30 10.76 -12.60
CA LYS A 323 -3.76 12.13 -12.78
C LYS A 323 -5.27 12.27 -12.52
N ARG A 324 -6.08 11.29 -12.94
CA ARG A 324 -7.53 11.28 -12.63
C ARG A 324 -7.76 11.30 -11.13
N MET A 325 -7.03 10.47 -10.39
CA MET A 325 -7.13 10.42 -8.93
C MET A 325 -6.77 11.76 -8.27
N VAL A 326 -5.71 12.42 -8.74
CA VAL A 326 -5.33 13.76 -8.25
C VAL A 326 -6.42 14.79 -8.54
N TYR A 327 -7.01 14.77 -9.75
CA TYR A 327 -8.07 15.70 -10.12
C TYR A 327 -9.34 15.48 -9.29
N MET A 328 -9.71 14.23 -9.06
CA MET A 328 -10.88 13.89 -8.26
C MET A 328 -10.72 14.25 -6.78
N ARG A 329 -9.53 14.05 -6.18
CA ARG A 329 -9.24 14.51 -4.80
C ARG A 329 -9.33 16.03 -4.67
N ARG A 330 -8.83 16.77 -5.67
CA ARG A 330 -8.91 18.24 -5.68
C ARG A 330 -10.36 18.73 -5.77
N LEU A 331 -11.18 18.09 -6.61
CA LEU A 331 -12.61 18.36 -6.68
C LEU A 331 -13.30 18.03 -5.35
N GLU A 332 -12.98 16.89 -4.76
CA GLU A 332 -13.53 16.45 -3.47
C GLU A 332 -13.23 17.45 -2.35
N SER A 333 -11.97 17.92 -2.26
CA SER A 333 -11.58 18.98 -1.33
C SER A 333 -12.34 20.28 -1.55
N ALA A 334 -12.57 20.68 -2.81
CA ALA A 334 -13.35 21.87 -3.14
C ALA A 334 -14.83 21.70 -2.77
N VAL A 335 -15.40 20.51 -2.99
CA VAL A 335 -16.77 20.16 -2.60
C VAL A 335 -16.91 20.24 -1.08
N GLN A 336 -16.04 19.53 -0.35
CA GLN A 336 -16.08 19.46 1.11
C GLN A 336 -15.97 20.84 1.76
N SER A 337 -15.07 21.71 1.26
CA SER A 337 -14.87 23.05 1.82
C SER A 337 -15.91 24.10 1.40
N THR A 338 -16.77 23.79 0.43
CA THR A 338 -17.74 24.74 -0.14
C THR A 338 -19.17 24.49 0.28
N LEU A 339 -19.52 23.23 0.52
CA LEU A 339 -20.87 22.81 0.85
C LEU A 339 -21.11 22.77 2.37
N ARG A 340 -22.38 22.69 2.75
CA ARG A 340 -22.80 22.59 4.15
C ARG A 340 -22.67 21.15 4.64
N SER A 341 -22.53 20.97 5.94
CA SER A 341 -22.55 19.64 6.60
C SER A 341 -23.81 18.83 6.34
N SER A 342 -24.93 19.50 6.04
CA SER A 342 -26.21 18.86 5.69
C SER A 342 -26.31 18.39 4.23
N ASP A 343 -25.35 18.73 3.37
CA ASP A 343 -25.34 18.34 1.96
C ASP A 343 -24.42 17.13 1.77
N PRO A 344 -24.97 15.91 1.65
CA PRO A 344 -24.15 14.73 1.46
C PRO A 344 -23.57 14.65 0.06
N TYR A 345 -22.37 14.08 -0.02
CA TYR A 345 -21.74 13.75 -1.29
C TYR A 345 -21.12 12.36 -1.26
N THR A 346 -20.96 11.78 -2.45
CA THR A 346 -20.31 10.48 -2.62
C THR A 346 -19.46 10.46 -3.88
N ARG A 347 -18.43 9.63 -3.85
CA ARG A 347 -17.63 9.32 -5.03
C ARG A 347 -18.23 8.11 -5.72
N MET A 348 -19.03 8.33 -6.76
CA MET A 348 -19.72 7.27 -7.49
C MET A 348 -18.75 6.38 -8.28
N SER A 349 -17.66 6.96 -8.80
CA SER A 349 -16.65 6.24 -9.58
C SER A 349 -15.29 6.95 -9.53
N ALA A 350 -14.28 6.37 -10.20
CA ALA A 350 -12.96 6.97 -10.37
C ALA A 350 -12.98 8.37 -11.02
N VAL A 351 -14.08 8.75 -11.70
CA VAL A 351 -14.19 9.98 -12.50
C VAL A 351 -15.46 10.79 -12.17
N GLN A 352 -16.26 10.40 -11.16
CA GLN A 352 -17.56 11.00 -10.91
C GLN A 352 -17.88 11.17 -9.44
N ILE A 353 -18.33 12.37 -9.05
CA ILE A 353 -18.84 12.72 -7.72
C ILE A 353 -20.31 13.12 -7.85
N LEU A 354 -21.13 12.66 -6.92
CA LEU A 354 -22.53 13.04 -6.76
C LEU A 354 -22.71 13.87 -5.49
N LEU A 355 -23.51 14.91 -5.58
CA LEU A 355 -23.91 15.76 -4.45
C LEU A 355 -25.44 15.74 -4.33
N LEU A 356 -25.93 15.76 -3.12
CA LEU A 356 -27.35 15.95 -2.84
C LEU A 356 -27.55 17.29 -2.13
N LEU A 357 -28.16 18.24 -2.82
CA LEU A 357 -28.38 19.58 -2.31
C LEU A 357 -29.79 19.68 -1.68
N ASN A 358 -29.80 19.74 -0.36
CA ASN A 358 -31.02 19.83 0.41
C ASN A 358 -31.62 21.25 0.34
N SER A 359 -32.92 21.35 0.15
CA SER A 359 -33.65 22.63 0.08
C SER A 359 -33.13 23.59 -1.02
N ALA A 360 -32.61 23.04 -2.11
CA ALA A 360 -32.05 23.80 -3.22
C ALA A 360 -32.98 23.77 -4.43
N THR A 361 -33.22 24.93 -5.04
CA THR A 361 -33.84 25.03 -6.36
C THR A 361 -32.79 24.72 -7.44
N ARG A 362 -33.24 24.43 -8.67
CA ARG A 362 -32.37 24.20 -9.80
C ARG A 362 -31.40 25.37 -10.05
N GLU A 363 -31.88 26.61 -9.91
CA GLU A 363 -31.08 27.81 -10.07
C GLU A 363 -30.01 27.94 -9.00
N ASN A 364 -30.35 27.68 -7.74
CA ASN A 364 -29.39 27.69 -6.64
C ASN A 364 -28.33 26.59 -6.79
N SER A 365 -28.67 25.46 -7.41
CA SER A 365 -27.70 24.39 -7.68
C SER A 365 -26.61 24.83 -8.66
N PHE A 366 -26.93 25.65 -9.68
CA PHE A 366 -25.90 26.21 -10.57
C PHE A 366 -24.97 27.17 -9.81
N ARG A 367 -25.49 27.98 -8.91
CA ARG A 367 -24.66 28.85 -8.04
C ARG A 367 -23.73 28.03 -7.14
N VAL A 368 -24.17 26.88 -6.67
CA VAL A 368 -23.31 25.97 -5.89
C VAL A 368 -22.22 25.39 -6.77
N ILE A 369 -22.55 24.93 -7.98
CA ILE A 369 -21.59 24.43 -8.97
C ILE A 369 -20.52 25.48 -9.24
N ASP A 370 -20.93 26.72 -9.52
CA ASP A 370 -20.00 27.83 -9.81
C ASP A 370 -19.07 28.11 -8.62
N ARG A 371 -19.57 28.05 -7.38
CA ARG A 371 -18.73 28.21 -6.18
C ARG A 371 -17.70 27.09 -6.03
N VAL A 372 -18.10 25.85 -6.26
CA VAL A 372 -17.18 24.69 -6.20
C VAL A 372 -16.09 24.81 -7.26
N LEU A 373 -16.47 25.13 -8.50
CA LEU A 373 -15.51 25.31 -9.59
C LEU A 373 -14.61 26.54 -9.36
N ALA A 374 -15.15 27.65 -8.87
CA ALA A 374 -14.34 28.83 -8.52
C ALA A 374 -13.35 28.52 -7.38
N ARG A 375 -13.77 27.77 -6.39
CA ARG A 375 -12.88 27.30 -5.32
C ARG A 375 -11.77 26.43 -5.88
N LEU A 376 -12.12 25.44 -6.71
CA LEU A 376 -11.17 24.55 -7.36
C LEU A 376 -10.13 25.32 -8.21
N HIS A 377 -10.56 26.28 -9.03
CA HIS A 377 -9.66 27.10 -9.84
C HIS A 377 -8.77 28.02 -8.99
N ARG A 378 -9.29 28.55 -7.90
CA ARG A 378 -8.52 29.40 -6.98
C ARG A 378 -7.41 28.60 -6.28
N ASP A 379 -7.76 27.40 -5.80
CA ASP A 379 -6.80 26.56 -5.06
C ASP A 379 -5.79 25.87 -6.00
N TYR A 380 -6.17 25.68 -7.28
CA TYR A 380 -5.33 25.03 -8.29
C TYR A 380 -5.29 25.79 -9.63
N PRO A 381 -4.77 27.02 -9.68
CA PRO A 381 -4.87 27.91 -10.85
C PRO A 381 -4.12 27.42 -12.09
N ARG A 382 -3.15 26.52 -11.94
CA ARG A 382 -2.38 25.93 -13.05
C ARG A 382 -2.94 24.61 -13.54
N SER A 383 -4.09 24.21 -13.08
CA SER A 383 -4.68 22.92 -13.44
C SER A 383 -5.64 23.07 -14.63
N HIS A 384 -5.47 22.24 -15.65
CA HIS A 384 -6.34 22.19 -16.82
C HIS A 384 -7.54 21.24 -16.66
N MET A 385 -7.96 20.98 -15.41
CA MET A 385 -9.09 20.12 -15.10
C MET A 385 -10.40 20.69 -15.66
N GLN A 386 -11.14 19.88 -16.39
CA GLN A 386 -12.46 20.23 -16.89
C GLN A 386 -13.47 19.19 -16.40
N PHE A 387 -14.59 19.67 -15.88
CA PHE A 387 -15.68 18.82 -15.41
C PHE A 387 -16.97 19.11 -16.17
N ILE A 388 -17.68 18.05 -16.52
CA ILE A 388 -19.06 18.12 -17.00
C ILE A 388 -19.94 18.07 -15.76
N THR A 389 -20.90 19.01 -15.68
CA THR A 389 -21.83 19.09 -14.57
C THR A 389 -23.25 18.82 -15.04
N LYS A 390 -24.02 18.09 -14.24
CA LYS A 390 -25.43 17.80 -14.51
C LYS A 390 -26.24 18.00 -13.25
N VAL A 391 -27.35 18.76 -13.38
CA VAL A 391 -28.33 18.95 -12.31
C VAL A 391 -29.56 18.12 -12.65
N ILE A 392 -29.97 17.27 -11.71
CA ILE A 392 -31.12 16.39 -11.82
C ILE A 392 -32.11 16.75 -10.72
N ASP A 393 -33.31 17.16 -11.10
CA ASP A 393 -34.38 17.41 -10.15
C ASP A 393 -35.00 16.10 -9.71
N LEU A 394 -34.89 15.82 -8.41
CA LEU A 394 -35.42 14.58 -7.85
C LEU A 394 -36.97 14.53 -7.88
N ALA A 395 -37.67 15.68 -7.91
CA ALA A 395 -39.09 15.71 -8.06
C ALA A 395 -39.57 15.09 -9.39
N VAL A 396 -38.80 15.27 -10.47
CA VAL A 396 -39.09 14.67 -11.78
C VAL A 396 -38.97 13.14 -11.73
N ILE A 397 -38.05 12.61 -10.92
CA ILE A 397 -37.86 11.17 -10.77
C ILE A 397 -39.00 10.57 -9.95
N VAL A 398 -39.40 11.22 -8.87
CA VAL A 398 -40.50 10.75 -8.00
C VAL A 398 -41.80 10.67 -8.79
N ASN A 399 -42.12 11.70 -9.57
CA ASN A 399 -43.35 11.71 -10.38
C ASN A 399 -43.37 10.60 -11.46
N ARG A 400 -42.24 10.27 -12.07
CA ARG A 400 -42.14 9.17 -13.04
C ARG A 400 -42.28 7.76 -12.44
N GLN A 401 -42.07 7.60 -11.12
CA GLN A 401 -42.27 6.32 -10.45
C GLN A 401 -43.75 6.13 -10.00
N HIS A 402 -44.51 7.19 -9.87
CA HIS A 402 -45.94 7.10 -9.57
C HIS A 402 -46.83 6.85 -10.79
N ASP A 403 -46.27 7.09 -12.01
CA ASP A 403 -46.93 6.85 -13.29
C ASP A 403 -46.67 5.45 -13.88
N ARG A 404 -45.98 4.57 -13.11
CA ARG A 404 -45.75 3.16 -13.46
C ARG A 404 -46.39 2.25 -12.42
#